data_332ce99498817501fe08e2a83e99bd5f
#
_entry.id   332ce99498817501fe08e2a83e99bd5f
#
_cell.length_a   1.000
_cell.length_b   1.000
_cell.length_c   1.000
_cell.angle_alpha   90.00
_cell.angle_beta   90.00
_cell.angle_gamma   90.00
#
_symmetry.space_group_name_H-M   'P 1'
#
loop_
_entity.id
_entity.type
_entity.pdbx_description
1 polymer ?
#
loop_
_entity_poly.entity_id
_entity_poly.type
_entity_poly.pdbx_seq_one_letter_code
_entity_poly.pdbx_strand_id
1 'polypeptide(L)'
;VNKKLRALIDDMAETMYKTEGVGLAAPQVAVAKRIIVVDDQSGSGLIALINPEITHAEGSQVGPEGCLSVPGYFGDVERFNKVTVKGIDPHNKKVTIKAEGFLARIFQHEIDHLEGHLFIEKATNLRLITDHPEEKEIV
;
A
#
# COMPACT_ATOMS: atom_id res chain seq x y z
N VAL A 1 -2.36 -5.33 20.38
CA VAL A 1 -1.00 -5.14 19.84
C VAL A 1 0.02 -5.40 20.93
N ASN A 2 0.99 -6.22 20.65
CA ASN A 2 2.05 -6.57 21.59
C ASN A 2 3.43 -6.18 21.03
N LYS A 3 4.47 -6.41 21.83
CA LYS A 3 5.85 -6.10 21.46
C LYS A 3 6.29 -6.84 20.19
N LYS A 4 5.89 -8.10 20.04
CA LYS A 4 6.23 -8.92 18.87
C LYS A 4 5.60 -8.36 17.60
N LEU A 5 4.37 -7.91 17.68
CA LEU A 5 3.67 -7.33 16.54
C LEU A 5 4.28 -5.98 16.14
N ARG A 6 4.66 -5.15 17.12
CA ARG A 6 5.35 -3.89 16.84
C ARG A 6 6.70 -4.13 16.16
N ALA A 7 7.44 -5.16 16.59
CA ALA A 7 8.70 -5.52 15.94
C ALA A 7 8.50 -5.93 14.48
N LEU A 8 7.43 -6.68 14.18
CA LEU A 8 7.07 -7.04 12.82
C LEU A 8 6.78 -5.81 11.98
N ILE A 9 6.02 -4.86 12.52
CA ILE A 9 5.71 -3.60 11.82
C ILE A 9 6.98 -2.82 11.50
N ASP A 10 7.92 -2.74 12.45
CA ASP A 10 9.21 -2.08 12.24
C ASP A 10 10.01 -2.76 11.13
N ASP A 11 10.02 -4.08 11.10
CA ASP A 11 10.70 -4.85 10.06
C ASP A 11 10.05 -4.64 8.68
N MET A 12 8.72 -4.57 8.62
CA MET A 12 8.00 -4.27 7.39
C MET A 12 8.35 -2.88 6.87
N ALA A 13 8.37 -1.88 7.75
CA ALA A 13 8.72 -0.52 7.38
C ALA A 13 10.15 -0.45 6.85
N GLU A 14 11.09 -1.11 7.49
CA GLU A 14 12.48 -1.18 7.03
C GLU A 14 12.58 -1.81 5.65
N THR A 15 11.89 -2.91 5.42
CA THR A 15 11.85 -3.57 4.11
C THR A 15 11.30 -2.65 3.03
N MET A 16 10.19 -1.97 3.33
CA MET A 16 9.58 -1.01 2.42
C MET A 16 10.56 0.09 2.02
N TYR A 17 11.23 0.71 2.99
CA TYR A 17 12.19 1.79 2.71
C TYR A 17 13.41 1.30 1.94
N LYS A 18 13.93 0.13 2.26
CA LYS A 18 15.09 -0.46 1.56
C LYS A 18 14.80 -0.73 0.09
N THR A 19 13.57 -1.06 -0.24
CA THR A 19 13.16 -1.35 -1.62
C THR A 19 12.58 -0.13 -2.32
N GLU A 20 12.66 1.04 -1.70
CA GLU A 20 12.16 2.31 -2.23
C GLU A 20 10.66 2.28 -2.53
N GLY A 21 9.92 1.48 -1.75
CA GLY A 21 8.47 1.40 -1.86
C GLY A 21 7.78 2.45 -1.01
N VAL A 22 6.50 2.67 -1.30
CA VAL A 22 5.63 3.59 -0.55
C VAL A 22 4.57 2.85 0.24
N GLY A 23 4.48 1.53 0.08
CA GLY A 23 3.56 0.67 0.83
C GLY A 23 4.04 -0.77 0.83
N LEU A 24 3.61 -1.52 1.85
CA LEU A 24 3.88 -2.94 1.96
C LEU A 24 2.79 -3.59 2.81
N ALA A 25 2.33 -4.75 2.37
CA ALA A 25 1.38 -5.58 3.12
C ALA A 25 2.06 -6.84 3.66
N ALA A 26 1.65 -7.30 4.85
CA ALA A 26 2.29 -8.42 5.51
C ALA A 26 2.39 -9.69 4.65
N PRO A 27 1.39 -10.07 3.83
CA PRO A 27 1.53 -11.23 2.96
C PRO A 27 2.71 -11.16 1.98
N GLN A 28 3.17 -9.97 1.62
CA GLN A 28 4.31 -9.81 0.71
C GLN A 28 5.64 -10.23 1.35
N VAL A 29 5.69 -10.34 2.67
CA VAL A 29 6.85 -10.84 3.41
C VAL A 29 6.53 -12.19 4.09
N ALA A 30 5.61 -12.94 3.51
CA ALA A 30 5.21 -14.28 3.92
C ALA A 30 4.59 -14.33 5.33
N VAL A 31 3.93 -13.26 5.75
CA VAL A 31 3.23 -13.21 7.04
C VAL A 31 1.72 -13.11 6.78
N ALA A 32 0.98 -14.14 7.23
CA ALA A 32 -0.47 -14.22 7.02
C ALA A 32 -1.23 -13.39 8.07
N LYS A 33 -1.00 -12.09 8.06
CA LYS A 33 -1.67 -11.15 8.96
C LYS A 33 -2.18 -9.95 8.18
N ARG A 34 -3.23 -9.33 8.68
CA ARG A 34 -3.83 -8.14 8.06
C ARG A 34 -3.14 -6.89 8.60
N ILE A 35 -1.95 -6.60 8.09
CA ILE A 35 -1.13 -5.46 8.49
C ILE A 35 -0.60 -4.80 7.22
N ILE A 36 -0.66 -3.47 7.17
CA ILE A 36 -0.03 -2.68 6.12
C ILE A 36 0.82 -1.57 6.72
N VAL A 37 1.87 -1.19 6.01
CA VAL A 37 2.64 0.03 6.28
C VAL A 37 2.63 0.89 5.03
N VAL A 38 2.49 2.19 5.20
CA VAL A 38 2.34 3.15 4.10
C VAL A 38 3.09 4.43 4.45
N ASP A 39 3.85 4.94 3.49
CA ASP A 39 4.47 6.26 3.58
C ASP A 39 4.51 6.84 2.16
N ASP A 40 3.66 7.82 1.88
CA ASP A 40 3.59 8.46 0.56
C ASP A 40 4.73 9.47 0.32
N GLN A 41 5.62 9.62 1.32
CA GLN A 41 6.77 10.49 1.27
C GLN A 41 6.44 11.98 1.11
N SER A 42 5.23 12.38 1.47
CA SER A 42 4.79 13.78 1.46
C SER A 42 5.24 14.57 2.69
N GLY A 43 5.87 13.89 3.66
CA GLY A 43 6.23 14.47 4.95
C GLY A 43 5.26 14.13 6.07
N SER A 44 4.18 13.40 5.79
CA SER A 44 3.22 12.98 6.81
C SER A 44 3.72 11.81 7.66
N GLY A 45 4.78 11.13 7.21
CA GLY A 45 5.39 10.03 7.94
C GLY A 45 4.78 8.67 7.65
N LEU A 46 5.25 7.69 8.40
CA LEU A 46 4.83 6.30 8.29
C LEU A 46 3.46 6.11 8.93
N ILE A 47 2.57 5.42 8.21
CA ILE A 47 1.28 4.97 8.72
C ILE A 47 1.30 3.46 8.76
N ALA A 48 1.03 2.87 9.91
CA ALA A 48 0.92 1.42 10.06
C ALA A 48 -0.48 1.11 10.58
N LEU A 49 -1.16 0.17 9.93
CA LEU A 49 -2.52 -0.22 10.31
C LEU A 49 -2.65 -1.74 10.40
N ILE A 50 -3.33 -2.17 11.45
CA ILE A 50 -3.71 -3.56 11.68
C ILE A 50 -5.21 -3.65 11.41
N ASN A 51 -5.62 -4.67 10.67
CA ASN A 51 -6.99 -4.88 10.24
C ASN A 51 -7.59 -3.65 9.52
N PRO A 52 -6.91 -3.11 8.52
CA PRO A 52 -7.44 -1.94 7.81
C PRO A 52 -8.68 -2.31 7.00
N GLU A 53 -9.62 -1.37 6.94
CA GLU A 53 -10.86 -1.53 6.20
C GLU A 53 -11.22 -0.21 5.53
N ILE A 54 -11.59 -0.25 4.26
CA ILE A 54 -12.12 0.91 3.55
C ILE A 54 -13.60 0.99 3.85
N THR A 55 -14.01 2.07 4.53
CA THR A 55 -15.40 2.28 4.93
C THR A 55 -16.15 3.25 4.03
N HIS A 56 -15.43 4.04 3.25
CA HIS A 56 -16.01 4.97 2.28
C HIS A 56 -15.02 5.16 1.15
N ALA A 57 -15.53 5.26 -0.08
CA ALA A 57 -14.72 5.49 -1.27
C ALA A 57 -15.51 6.32 -2.27
N GLU A 58 -14.87 7.30 -2.91
CA GLU A 58 -15.49 8.13 -3.92
C GLU A 58 -14.48 8.66 -4.94
N GLY A 59 -15.00 9.11 -6.07
CA GLY A 59 -14.19 9.66 -7.13
C GLY A 59 -13.37 8.62 -7.87
N SER A 60 -12.59 9.07 -8.83
CA SER A 60 -11.76 8.19 -9.65
C SER A 60 -10.46 8.85 -10.02
N GLN A 61 -9.40 8.06 -10.08
CA GLN A 61 -8.10 8.44 -10.60
C GLN A 61 -7.51 7.28 -11.37
N VAL A 62 -6.68 7.56 -12.37
CA VAL A 62 -5.94 6.55 -13.12
C VAL A 62 -4.46 6.91 -13.06
N GLY A 63 -3.62 5.95 -12.76
CA GLY A 63 -2.19 6.17 -12.71
C GLY A 63 -1.39 4.89 -12.69
N PRO A 64 -0.07 4.97 -12.85
CA PRO A 64 0.79 3.80 -12.88
C PRO A 64 0.97 3.20 -11.49
N GLU A 65 1.00 1.87 -11.44
CA GLU A 65 1.33 1.10 -10.24
C GLU A 65 2.31 -0.01 -10.60
N GLY A 66 3.24 -0.23 -9.69
CA GLY A 66 4.11 -1.39 -9.69
C GLY A 66 4.10 -2.01 -8.30
N CYS A 67 4.66 -3.21 -8.17
CA CYS A 67 4.65 -3.90 -6.89
C CYS A 67 5.86 -4.82 -6.76
N LEU A 68 6.37 -4.96 -5.53
CA LEU A 68 7.45 -5.90 -5.22
C LEU A 68 7.07 -7.34 -5.56
N SER A 69 5.76 -7.66 -5.50
CA SER A 69 5.25 -8.99 -5.83
C SER A 69 5.19 -9.27 -7.34
N VAL A 70 5.33 -8.23 -8.17
CA VAL A 70 5.35 -8.34 -9.64
C VAL A 70 6.56 -7.55 -10.15
N PRO A 71 7.78 -8.02 -9.89
CA PRO A 71 8.97 -7.23 -10.20
C PRO A 71 9.15 -7.02 -11.70
N GLY A 72 9.59 -5.82 -12.06
CA GLY A 72 9.91 -5.46 -13.43
C GLY A 72 8.74 -4.93 -14.25
N TYR A 73 7.51 -4.98 -13.74
CA TYR A 73 6.32 -4.54 -14.46
C TYR A 73 5.58 -3.44 -13.71
N PHE A 74 4.88 -2.60 -14.48
CA PHE A 74 3.88 -1.67 -13.95
C PHE A 74 2.78 -1.48 -15.00
N GLY A 75 1.64 -0.95 -14.57
CA GLY A 75 0.50 -0.72 -15.45
C GLY A 75 -0.41 0.35 -14.88
N ASP A 76 -1.31 0.86 -15.70
CA ASP A 76 -2.25 1.88 -15.27
C ASP A 76 -3.44 1.24 -14.57
N VAL A 77 -3.78 1.75 -13.40
CA VAL A 77 -4.86 1.22 -12.56
C VAL A 77 -5.81 2.35 -12.19
N GLU A 78 -7.10 2.10 -12.39
CA GLU A 78 -8.15 2.98 -11.91
C GLU A 78 -8.41 2.69 -10.43
N ARG A 79 -8.38 3.73 -9.61
CA ARG A 79 -8.63 3.67 -8.18
C ARG A 79 -9.60 4.75 -7.76
N PHE A 80 -10.24 4.58 -6.62
CA PHE A 80 -10.99 5.69 -6.01
C PHE A 80 -10.03 6.83 -5.66
N ASN A 81 -10.48 8.06 -5.82
CA ASN A 81 -9.65 9.23 -5.55
C ASN A 81 -9.62 9.60 -4.07
N LYS A 82 -10.68 9.29 -3.34
CA LYS A 82 -10.80 9.53 -1.89
C LYS A 82 -11.28 8.28 -1.20
N VAL A 83 -10.61 7.91 -0.12
CA VAL A 83 -11.02 6.77 0.70
C VAL A 83 -10.95 7.14 2.17
N THR A 84 -11.82 6.51 2.96
CA THR A 84 -11.73 6.54 4.41
C THR A 84 -11.32 5.15 4.86
N VAL A 85 -10.23 5.05 5.60
CA VAL A 85 -9.67 3.79 6.07
C VAL A 85 -9.73 3.77 7.59
N LYS A 86 -10.28 2.70 8.16
CA LYS A 86 -10.29 2.46 9.60
C LYS A 86 -9.41 1.27 9.92
N GLY A 87 -8.73 1.35 11.05
CA GLY A 87 -7.86 0.26 11.50
C GLY A 87 -7.37 0.52 12.90
N ILE A 88 -6.42 -0.30 13.32
CA ILE A 88 -5.79 -0.20 14.64
C ILE A 88 -4.33 0.19 14.43
N ASP A 89 -3.86 1.19 15.17
CA ASP A 89 -2.48 1.64 15.09
C ASP A 89 -1.55 0.77 15.98
N PRO A 90 -0.21 0.96 15.90
CA PRO A 90 0.73 0.19 16.72
C PRO A 90 0.60 0.42 18.23
N HIS A 91 -0.13 1.46 18.64
CA HIS A 91 -0.40 1.76 20.05
C HIS A 91 -1.74 1.20 20.53
N ASN A 92 -2.32 0.29 19.74
CA ASN A 92 -3.60 -0.37 20.05
C ASN A 92 -4.79 0.59 20.07
N LYS A 93 -4.73 1.67 19.31
CA LYS A 93 -5.81 2.65 19.20
C LYS A 93 -6.53 2.49 17.88
N LYS A 94 -7.86 2.63 17.91
CA LYS A 94 -8.68 2.70 16.71
C LYS A 94 -8.45 4.05 16.04
N VAL A 95 -8.14 4.04 14.76
CA VAL A 95 -7.90 5.26 13.99
C VAL A 95 -8.73 5.27 12.72
N THR A 96 -9.05 6.48 12.26
CA THR A 96 -9.75 6.72 11.00
C THR A 96 -8.90 7.69 10.19
N ILE A 97 -8.56 7.29 8.97
CA ILE A 97 -7.71 8.09 8.10
C ILE A 97 -8.49 8.40 6.83
N LYS A 98 -8.57 9.69 6.50
CA LYS A 98 -9.14 10.16 5.23
C LYS A 98 -7.98 10.43 4.29
N ALA A 99 -7.95 9.72 3.16
CA ALA A 99 -6.88 9.81 2.19
C ALA A 99 -7.41 10.23 0.83
N GLU A 100 -6.60 10.98 0.10
CA GLU A 100 -6.92 11.47 -1.23
C GLU A 100 -5.70 11.33 -2.14
N GLY A 101 -5.94 11.17 -3.42
CA GLY A 101 -4.87 11.14 -4.42
C GLY A 101 -3.95 9.96 -4.26
N PHE A 102 -2.65 10.19 -4.22
CA PHE A 102 -1.64 9.14 -4.16
C PHE A 102 -1.75 8.29 -2.89
N LEU A 103 -1.98 8.92 -1.74
CA LEU A 103 -2.16 8.18 -0.48
C LEU A 103 -3.37 7.24 -0.56
N ALA A 104 -4.48 7.71 -1.14
CA ALA A 104 -5.65 6.85 -1.35
C ALA A 104 -5.32 5.66 -2.25
N ARG A 105 -4.52 5.87 -3.30
CA ARG A 105 -4.05 4.81 -4.19
C ARG A 105 -3.25 3.77 -3.43
N ILE A 106 -2.32 4.20 -2.59
CA ILE A 106 -1.46 3.29 -1.83
C ILE A 106 -2.31 2.42 -0.89
N PHE A 107 -3.23 3.02 -0.14
CA PHE A 107 -4.10 2.25 0.75
C PHE A 107 -4.89 1.19 0.02
N GLN A 108 -5.48 1.52 -1.13
CA GLN A 108 -6.25 0.57 -1.92
C GLN A 108 -5.38 -0.58 -2.43
N HIS A 109 -4.18 -0.27 -2.92
CA HIS A 109 -3.24 -1.26 -3.41
C HIS A 109 -2.85 -2.25 -2.30
N GLU A 110 -2.47 -1.74 -1.12
CA GLU A 110 -2.02 -2.60 -0.03
C GLU A 110 -3.16 -3.41 0.57
N ILE A 111 -4.36 -2.83 0.68
CA ILE A 111 -5.52 -3.57 1.16
C ILE A 111 -5.91 -4.67 0.17
N ASP A 112 -5.77 -4.43 -1.13
CA ASP A 112 -5.97 -5.49 -2.15
C ASP A 112 -5.05 -6.69 -1.89
N HIS A 113 -3.80 -6.45 -1.50
CA HIS A 113 -2.89 -7.54 -1.14
C HIS A 113 -3.42 -8.39 0.03
N LEU A 114 -4.06 -7.76 0.99
CA LEU A 114 -4.67 -8.48 2.13
C LEU A 114 -5.84 -9.35 1.69
N GLU A 115 -6.49 -8.98 0.59
CA GLU A 115 -7.60 -9.75 -0.01
C GLU A 115 -7.11 -10.74 -1.07
N GLY A 116 -5.79 -10.86 -1.28
CA GLY A 116 -5.21 -11.76 -2.26
C GLY A 116 -5.18 -11.23 -3.68
N HIS A 117 -5.38 -9.92 -3.88
CA HIS A 117 -5.40 -9.30 -5.21
C HIS A 117 -4.10 -8.54 -5.50
N LEU A 118 -3.64 -8.62 -6.74
CA LEU A 118 -2.48 -7.88 -7.23
C LEU A 118 -2.93 -6.81 -8.22
N PHE A 119 -2.14 -5.73 -8.36
CA PHE A 119 -2.48 -4.64 -9.28
C PHE A 119 -2.63 -5.12 -10.73
N ILE A 120 -1.87 -6.15 -11.12
CA ILE A 120 -1.88 -6.69 -12.48
C ILE A 120 -3.26 -7.18 -12.91
N GLU A 121 -4.11 -7.58 -11.97
CA GLU A 121 -5.48 -8.01 -12.24
C GLU A 121 -6.37 -6.85 -12.71
N LYS A 122 -6.03 -5.63 -12.32
CA LYS A 122 -6.79 -4.41 -12.60
C LYS A 122 -6.10 -3.50 -13.60
N ALA A 123 -4.83 -3.79 -13.92
CA ALA A 123 -4.01 -2.91 -14.71
C ALA A 123 -4.36 -2.99 -16.20
N THR A 124 -4.29 -1.84 -16.85
CA THR A 124 -4.25 -1.71 -18.29
C THR A 124 -2.87 -1.22 -18.69
N ASN A 125 -2.50 -1.36 -19.95
CA ASN A 125 -1.27 -0.80 -20.48
C ASN A 125 -0.03 -1.28 -19.70
N LEU A 126 0.06 -2.59 -19.46
CA LEU A 126 1.16 -3.21 -18.70
C LEU A 126 2.50 -3.00 -19.42
N ARG A 127 3.51 -2.51 -18.71
CA ARG A 127 4.80 -2.10 -19.25
C ARG A 127 5.95 -2.64 -18.41
N LEU A 128 7.13 -2.78 -19.04
CA LEU A 128 8.37 -3.10 -18.32
C LEU A 128 8.99 -1.81 -17.76
N ILE A 129 9.48 -1.86 -16.53
CA ILE A 129 10.14 -0.72 -15.88
C ILE A 129 11.41 -0.31 -16.67
N THR A 130 12.12 -1.25 -17.25
CA THR A 130 13.34 -0.97 -18.03
C THR A 130 13.09 -0.07 -19.24
N ASP A 131 11.88 -0.07 -19.79
CA ASP A 131 11.49 0.77 -20.93
C ASP A 131 10.94 2.14 -20.49
N HIS A 132 10.62 2.29 -19.20
CA HIS A 132 10.01 3.49 -18.61
C HIS A 132 10.63 3.77 -17.24
N PRO A 133 11.96 4.08 -17.18
CA PRO A 133 12.63 4.23 -15.88
C PRO A 133 12.11 5.39 -15.02
N GLU A 134 11.40 6.34 -15.62
CA GLU A 134 10.78 7.47 -14.91
C GLU A 134 9.59 7.05 -14.06
N GLU A 135 9.03 5.86 -14.29
CA GLU A 135 7.85 5.35 -13.60
C GLU A 135 8.17 4.23 -12.60
N LYS A 136 9.35 4.27 -11.97
CA LYS A 136 9.79 3.16 -11.08
C LYS A 136 9.29 3.24 -9.65
N GLU A 137 8.37 4.14 -9.31
CA GLU A 137 7.82 4.20 -7.98
C GLU A 137 6.96 2.97 -7.70
N ILE A 138 7.26 2.25 -6.60
CA ILE A 138 6.60 1.00 -6.25
C ILE A 138 5.57 1.24 -5.15
N VAL A 139 4.38 0.78 -5.41
CA VAL A 139 3.24 0.92 -4.50
C VAL A 139 3.01 -0.36 -3.71
#